data_5a1cc41e86ba4ff7e4fa1f63eb3b5f0c
#
_entry.id   5a1cc41e86ba4ff7e4fa1f63eb3b5f0c
#
_cell.length_a   1.000
_cell.length_b   1.000
_cell.length_c   1.000
_cell.angle_alpha   90.00
_cell.angle_beta   90.00
_cell.angle_gamma   90.00
#
_symmetry.space_group_name_H-M   'P 1'
#
loop_
_entity.id
_entity.type
_entity.pdbx_description
1 polymer ?
#
loop_
_entity_poly.entity_id
_entity_poly.type
_entity_poly.pdbx_seq_one_letter_code
_entity_poly.pdbx_strand_id
1 'polypeptide(L)'
;MKNIAIRENHLYSKAYKSGKRAVCGTVAVYVLRDYAASRLRKENPQKVFVNRLGLSISKKIGGAVARNRAKRIIRAAYDSVRDELKTGFLIVISARGAIVGKKSTDVERELRYAFRRLALLEPNPAPSERTNTNT
;
A
#
# COMPACT_ATOMS: atom_id res chain seq x y z
N MET A 1 8.45 -12.82 -4.03
CA MET A 1 7.72 -12.44 -2.80
C MET A 1 7.73 -10.93 -2.66
N LYS A 2 6.58 -10.34 -2.65
CA LYS A 2 6.48 -8.89 -2.67
C LYS A 2 5.97 -8.29 -1.39
N ASN A 3 4.97 -8.92 -0.79
CA ASN A 3 4.32 -8.36 0.38
C ASN A 3 3.94 -9.45 1.34
N ILE A 4 3.88 -9.08 2.61
CA ILE A 4 3.42 -9.94 3.67
C ILE A 4 2.25 -9.22 4.34
N ALA A 5 1.20 -9.94 4.65
CA ALA A 5 0.06 -9.32 5.32
C ALA A 5 0.42 -8.95 6.76
N ILE A 6 -0.10 -7.82 7.21
CA ILE A 6 0.01 -7.43 8.61
C ILE A 6 -0.96 -8.29 9.39
N ARG A 7 -0.47 -8.98 10.42
CA ARG A 7 -1.29 -9.88 11.22
C ARG A 7 -1.58 -9.35 12.62
N GLU A 8 -0.73 -8.45 13.10
CA GLU A 8 -0.82 -7.96 14.47
C GLU A 8 -1.70 -6.70 14.51
N ASN A 9 -2.76 -6.75 15.30
CA ASN A 9 -3.68 -5.61 15.40
C ASN A 9 -3.01 -4.35 15.91
N HIS A 10 -2.04 -4.47 16.81
CA HIS A 10 -1.38 -3.28 17.35
C HIS A 10 -0.60 -2.52 16.28
N LEU A 11 -0.20 -3.17 15.19
CA LEU A 11 0.50 -2.50 14.11
C LEU A 11 -0.43 -1.59 13.32
N TYR A 12 -1.69 -1.96 13.18
CA TYR A 12 -2.68 -1.07 12.58
C TYR A 12 -2.83 0.21 13.40
N SER A 13 -3.01 0.05 14.71
CA SER A 13 -3.14 1.20 15.60
C SER A 13 -1.89 2.09 15.55
N LYS A 14 -0.72 1.46 15.51
CA LYS A 14 0.53 2.19 15.46
C LYS A 14 0.65 2.99 14.15
N ALA A 15 0.24 2.40 13.03
CA ALA A 15 0.26 3.09 11.75
C ALA A 15 -0.67 4.30 11.76
N TYR A 16 -1.85 4.15 12.33
CA TYR A 16 -2.80 5.26 12.41
C TYR A 16 -2.29 6.40 13.28
N LYS A 17 -1.61 6.07 14.37
CA LYS A 17 -1.16 7.10 15.34
C LYS A 17 0.17 7.73 14.92
N SER A 18 1.11 6.94 14.46
CA SER A 18 2.49 7.40 14.28
C SER A 18 2.94 7.42 12.84
N GLY A 19 2.19 6.81 11.92
CA GLY A 19 2.56 6.75 10.53
C GLY A 19 2.29 8.05 9.81
N LYS A 20 2.99 8.25 8.71
CA LYS A 20 2.64 9.32 7.79
C LYS A 20 1.41 8.89 7.01
N ARG A 21 0.61 9.86 6.60
CA ARG A 21 -0.63 9.52 5.88
C ARG A 21 -0.87 10.44 4.70
N ALA A 22 -1.56 9.90 3.72
CA ALA A 22 -2.10 10.66 2.60
C ALA A 22 -3.54 10.23 2.42
N VAL A 23 -4.45 11.19 2.43
CA VAL A 23 -5.89 10.91 2.30
C VAL A 23 -6.33 11.29 0.90
N CYS A 24 -6.94 10.32 0.21
CA CYS A 24 -7.47 10.51 -1.14
C CYS A 24 -8.98 10.35 -1.13
N GLY A 25 -9.61 10.40 -2.31
CA GLY A 25 -11.06 10.28 -2.40
C GLY A 25 -11.56 8.89 -2.02
N THR A 26 -10.91 7.85 -2.54
CA THR A 26 -11.37 6.47 -2.36
C THR A 26 -10.65 5.73 -1.26
N VAL A 27 -9.43 6.16 -0.89
CA VAL A 27 -8.62 5.48 0.10
C VAL A 27 -7.84 6.47 0.93
N ALA A 28 -7.43 6.03 2.11
CA ALA A 28 -6.45 6.74 2.93
C ALA A 28 -5.28 5.78 3.15
N VAL A 29 -4.07 6.25 2.94
CA VAL A 29 -2.87 5.42 3.02
C VAL A 29 -2.03 5.87 4.22
N TYR A 30 -1.62 4.90 5.04
CA TYR A 30 -0.79 5.13 6.20
C TYR A 30 0.49 4.34 6.04
N VAL A 31 1.63 4.97 6.26
CA VAL A 31 2.93 4.33 6.07
C VAL A 31 3.79 4.55 7.29
N LEU A 32 4.38 3.47 7.78
CA LEU A 32 5.27 3.50 8.94
C LEU A 32 6.46 2.61 8.64
N ARG A 33 7.65 2.99 9.13
CA ARG A 33 8.81 2.13 8.97
C ARG A 33 8.56 0.81 9.71
N ASP A 34 8.88 -0.30 9.06
CA ASP A 34 8.71 -1.62 9.65
C ASP A 34 10.00 -2.01 10.38
N TYR A 35 9.97 -1.94 11.70
CA TYR A 35 11.15 -2.26 12.50
C TYR A 35 11.49 -3.75 12.48
N ALA A 36 10.62 -4.58 11.95
CA ALA A 36 10.90 -5.99 11.75
C ALA A 36 11.49 -6.29 10.37
N ALA A 37 11.77 -5.26 9.56
CA ALA A 37 12.18 -5.44 8.17
C ALA A 37 13.43 -6.29 8.04
N SER A 38 14.43 -6.07 8.89
CA SER A 38 15.67 -6.85 8.82
C SER A 38 15.44 -8.31 9.13
N ARG A 39 14.61 -8.60 10.15
CA ARG A 39 14.29 -9.98 10.50
C ARG A 39 13.52 -10.65 9.36
N LEU A 40 12.55 -9.94 8.80
CA LEU A 40 11.76 -10.49 7.69
C LEU A 40 12.65 -10.76 6.48
N ARG A 41 13.61 -9.88 6.23
CA ARG A 41 14.54 -10.09 5.12
C ARG A 41 15.36 -11.37 5.33
N LYS A 42 15.82 -11.61 6.55
CA LYS A 42 16.61 -12.80 6.84
C LYS A 42 15.81 -14.09 6.69
N GLU A 43 14.52 -14.03 7.02
CA GLU A 43 13.63 -15.19 6.90
C GLU A 43 13.16 -15.44 5.48
N ASN A 44 13.33 -14.47 4.61
CA ASN A 44 12.90 -14.56 3.21
C ASN A 44 13.93 -15.36 2.43
N PRO A 45 13.51 -16.41 1.69
CA PRO A 45 14.47 -17.20 0.91
C PRO A 45 15.26 -16.36 -0.10
N GLN A 46 14.68 -15.29 -0.60
CA GLN A 46 15.35 -14.41 -1.56
C GLN A 46 16.21 -13.35 -0.89
N LYS A 47 16.17 -13.26 0.44
CA LYS A 47 16.94 -12.28 1.21
C LYS A 47 16.71 -10.84 0.78
N VAL A 48 15.47 -10.51 0.43
CA VAL A 48 15.10 -9.16 0.03
C VAL A 48 14.18 -8.54 1.08
N PHE A 49 14.20 -7.22 1.17
CA PHE A 49 13.26 -6.51 2.01
C PHE A 49 11.87 -6.55 1.36
N VAL A 50 10.86 -6.62 2.20
CA VAL A 50 9.46 -6.64 1.76
C VAL A 50 8.68 -5.60 2.54
N ASN A 51 7.53 -5.23 1.99
CA ASN A 51 6.57 -4.39 2.70
C ASN A 51 5.51 -5.29 3.31
N ARG A 52 4.99 -4.88 4.47
CA ARG A 52 3.83 -5.56 5.02
C ARG A 52 2.60 -4.70 4.77
N LEU A 53 1.56 -5.33 4.23
CA LEU A 53 0.36 -4.63 3.79
C LEU A 53 -0.83 -5.03 4.64
N GLY A 54 -1.58 -4.04 5.09
CA GLY A 54 -2.86 -4.26 5.75
C GLY A 54 -3.95 -3.47 5.07
N LEU A 55 -5.13 -4.07 4.98
CA LEU A 55 -6.30 -3.40 4.43
C LEU A 55 -7.32 -3.21 5.55
N SER A 56 -7.92 -2.04 5.59
CA SER A 56 -8.94 -1.72 6.58
C SER A 56 -10.21 -1.31 5.85
N ILE A 57 -11.22 -2.16 5.93
CA ILE A 57 -12.50 -1.93 5.25
C ILE A 57 -13.59 -1.94 6.31
N SER A 58 -14.11 -0.76 6.64
CA SER A 58 -15.11 -0.66 7.70
C SER A 58 -16.49 -1.08 7.22
N LYS A 59 -17.37 -1.35 8.17
CA LYS A 59 -18.75 -1.70 7.88
C LYS A 59 -19.50 -0.57 7.17
N LYS A 60 -19.00 0.65 7.25
CA LYS A 60 -19.61 1.80 6.56
C LYS A 60 -19.58 1.66 5.06
N ILE A 61 -18.67 0.85 4.52
CA ILE A 61 -18.60 0.60 3.07
C ILE A 61 -19.84 -0.16 2.60
N GLY A 62 -20.38 -1.03 3.42
CA GLY A 62 -21.55 -1.82 3.09
C GLY A 62 -21.46 -3.21 3.68
N GLY A 63 -22.24 -4.14 3.14
CA GLY A 63 -22.23 -5.53 3.59
C GLY A 63 -21.00 -6.28 3.12
N ALA A 64 -21.02 -7.60 3.35
CA ALA A 64 -19.87 -8.46 3.02
C ALA A 64 -19.49 -8.41 1.55
N VAL A 65 -20.47 -8.38 0.66
CA VAL A 65 -20.21 -8.34 -0.78
C VAL A 65 -19.48 -7.05 -1.16
N ALA A 66 -19.98 -5.91 -0.67
CA ALA A 66 -19.36 -4.61 -0.97
C ALA A 66 -17.95 -4.53 -0.39
N ARG A 67 -17.76 -5.03 0.84
CA ARG A 67 -16.44 -4.99 1.46
C ARG A 67 -15.44 -5.88 0.75
N ASN A 68 -15.87 -7.08 0.35
CA ASN A 68 -14.99 -7.98 -0.39
C ASN A 68 -14.61 -7.41 -1.74
N ARG A 69 -15.56 -6.74 -2.41
CA ARG A 69 -15.26 -6.08 -3.67
C ARG A 69 -14.22 -4.97 -3.48
N ALA A 70 -14.38 -4.17 -2.42
CA ALA A 70 -13.42 -3.11 -2.13
C ALA A 70 -12.02 -3.69 -1.89
N LYS A 71 -11.92 -4.80 -1.16
CA LYS A 71 -10.63 -5.46 -0.96
C LYS A 71 -10.00 -5.89 -2.27
N ARG A 72 -10.80 -6.48 -3.16
CA ARG A 72 -10.27 -6.94 -4.45
C ARG A 72 -9.77 -5.78 -5.29
N ILE A 73 -10.52 -4.69 -5.29
CA ILE A 73 -10.14 -3.49 -6.06
C ILE A 73 -8.85 -2.90 -5.54
N ILE A 74 -8.73 -2.79 -4.21
CA ILE A 74 -7.52 -2.22 -3.61
C ILE A 74 -6.32 -3.12 -3.85
N ARG A 75 -6.49 -4.44 -3.73
CA ARG A 75 -5.39 -5.37 -3.98
C ARG A 75 -4.92 -5.31 -5.42
N ALA A 76 -5.85 -5.26 -6.37
CA ALA A 76 -5.50 -5.16 -7.78
C ALA A 76 -4.74 -3.85 -8.06
N ALA A 77 -5.22 -2.76 -7.48
CA ALA A 77 -4.56 -1.46 -7.65
C ALA A 77 -3.16 -1.47 -7.02
N TYR A 78 -3.05 -2.04 -5.84
CA TYR A 78 -1.76 -2.12 -5.14
C TYR A 78 -0.77 -2.99 -5.92
N ASP A 79 -1.23 -4.13 -6.44
CA ASP A 79 -0.37 -5.02 -7.19
C ASP A 79 0.22 -4.35 -8.42
N SER A 80 -0.49 -3.40 -9.00
CA SER A 80 0.00 -2.66 -10.17
C SER A 80 1.15 -1.71 -9.83
N VAL A 81 1.26 -1.28 -8.57
CA VAL A 81 2.28 -0.30 -8.18
C VAL A 81 3.34 -0.87 -7.24
N ARG A 82 3.12 -2.05 -6.68
CA ARG A 82 3.95 -2.54 -5.58
C ARG A 82 5.43 -2.66 -5.92
N ASP A 83 5.75 -3.01 -7.16
CA ASP A 83 7.13 -3.20 -7.56
C ASP A 83 7.89 -1.88 -7.69
N GLU A 84 7.16 -0.78 -7.70
CA GLU A 84 7.75 0.55 -7.78
C GLU A 84 7.96 1.18 -6.40
N LEU A 85 7.58 0.48 -5.34
CA LEU A 85 7.65 1.03 -3.99
C LEU A 85 8.97 0.69 -3.32
N LYS A 86 9.42 1.63 -2.49
CA LYS A 86 10.50 1.35 -1.56
C LYS A 86 10.04 0.29 -0.58
N THR A 87 10.97 -0.50 -0.06
CA THR A 87 10.64 -1.62 0.81
C THR A 87 11.04 -1.36 2.25
N GLY A 88 10.55 -2.21 3.14
CA GLY A 88 10.85 -2.10 4.57
C GLY A 88 9.83 -1.28 5.33
N PHE A 89 8.59 -1.20 4.84
CA PHE A 89 7.54 -0.38 5.43
C PHE A 89 6.31 -1.19 5.77
N LEU A 90 5.59 -0.69 6.77
CA LEU A 90 4.21 -1.12 7.04
C LEU A 90 3.30 -0.17 6.28
N ILE A 91 2.42 -0.72 5.48
CA ILE A 91 1.49 0.06 4.67
C ILE A 91 0.08 -0.38 5.02
N VAL A 92 -0.74 0.57 5.46
CA VAL A 92 -2.16 0.30 5.73
C VAL A 92 -2.98 1.15 4.78
N ILE A 93 -3.86 0.51 4.03
CA ILE A 93 -4.77 1.18 3.12
C ILE A 93 -6.17 1.03 3.65
N SER A 94 -6.81 2.15 3.95
CA SER A 94 -8.16 2.18 4.50
C SER A 94 -9.12 2.63 3.41
N ALA A 95 -10.18 1.85 3.18
CA ALA A 95 -11.18 2.20 2.17
C ALA A 95 -12.07 3.33 2.69
N ARG A 96 -12.37 4.26 1.81
CA ARG A 96 -13.32 5.33 2.10
C ARG A 96 -14.61 5.07 1.33
N GLY A 97 -15.70 5.71 1.78
CA GLY A 97 -17.01 5.47 1.19
C GLY A 97 -17.07 5.65 -0.31
N ALA A 98 -16.31 6.59 -0.84
CA ALA A 98 -16.32 6.88 -2.27
C ALA A 98 -15.74 5.74 -3.13
N ILE A 99 -15.17 4.70 -2.51
CA ILE A 99 -14.67 3.56 -3.28
C ILE A 99 -15.80 2.73 -3.89
N VAL A 100 -16.99 2.84 -3.35
CA VAL A 100 -18.15 2.12 -3.88
C VAL A 100 -18.40 2.57 -5.31
N GLY A 101 -18.48 1.60 -6.23
CA GLY A 101 -18.68 1.90 -7.65
C GLY A 101 -17.43 2.24 -8.42
N LYS A 102 -16.28 2.32 -7.79
CA LYS A 102 -15.04 2.65 -8.49
C LYS A 102 -14.36 1.40 -9.02
N LYS A 103 -13.43 1.62 -9.93
CA LYS A 103 -12.63 0.54 -10.54
C LYS A 103 -11.22 0.53 -9.95
N SER A 104 -10.53 -0.58 -10.15
CA SER A 104 -9.14 -0.68 -9.66
C SER A 104 -8.24 0.37 -10.29
N THR A 105 -8.50 0.77 -11.53
CA THR A 105 -7.71 1.82 -12.18
C THR A 105 -7.87 3.17 -11.50
N ASP A 106 -9.06 3.46 -10.99
CA ASP A 106 -9.29 4.69 -10.25
C ASP A 106 -8.51 4.70 -8.95
N VAL A 107 -8.52 3.57 -8.25
CA VAL A 107 -7.81 3.43 -6.99
C VAL A 107 -6.30 3.43 -7.22
N GLU A 108 -5.84 2.79 -8.29
CA GLU A 108 -4.42 2.78 -8.63
C GLU A 108 -3.90 4.21 -8.81
N ARG A 109 -4.65 5.05 -9.51
CA ARG A 109 -4.24 6.45 -9.71
C ARG A 109 -4.06 7.16 -8.38
N GLU A 110 -4.99 6.94 -7.46
CA GLU A 110 -4.91 7.56 -6.13
C GLU A 110 -3.79 6.97 -5.29
N LEU A 111 -3.54 5.67 -5.39
CA LEU A 111 -2.43 5.07 -4.68
C LEU A 111 -1.09 5.61 -5.17
N ARG A 112 -0.93 5.81 -6.48
CA ARG A 112 0.30 6.40 -7.01
C ARG A 112 0.50 7.81 -6.46
N TYR A 113 -0.57 8.60 -6.42
CA TYR A 113 -0.51 9.93 -5.86
C TYR A 113 -0.12 9.89 -4.39
N ALA A 114 -0.76 9.02 -3.61
CA ALA A 114 -0.50 8.91 -2.18
C ALA A 114 0.94 8.47 -1.90
N PHE A 115 1.41 7.45 -2.60
CA PHE A 115 2.76 6.94 -2.39
C PHE A 115 3.81 7.97 -2.83
N ARG A 116 3.51 8.75 -3.84
CA ARG A 116 4.43 9.83 -4.23
C ARG A 116 4.51 10.90 -3.14
N ARG A 117 3.37 11.28 -2.59
CA ARG A 117 3.34 12.25 -1.51
C ARG A 117 4.07 11.76 -0.26
N LEU A 118 4.01 10.45 -0.02
CA LEU A 118 4.67 9.85 1.14
C LEU A 118 6.13 9.47 0.86
N ALA A 119 6.61 9.80 -0.33
CA ALA A 119 7.98 9.53 -0.77
C ALA A 119 8.31 8.03 -0.77
N LEU A 120 7.31 7.21 -1.07
CA LEU A 120 7.47 5.76 -1.10
C LEU A 120 7.69 5.21 -2.51
N LEU A 121 7.33 5.97 -3.55
CA LEU A 121 7.60 5.55 -4.92
C LEU A 121 9.06 5.77 -5.24
N GLU A 122 9.67 4.80 -5.92
CA GLU A 122 11.01 4.97 -6.44
C GLU A 122 10.97 6.07 -7.51
N PRO A 123 11.87 7.03 -7.45
CA PRO A 123 11.84 8.13 -8.40
C PRO A 123 12.13 7.67 -9.81
N ASN A 124 12.97 6.67 -9.97
CA ASN A 124 13.29 6.13 -11.28
C ASN A 124 13.48 4.66 -11.17
N PRO A 125 12.66 3.90 -11.85
CA PRO A 125 12.89 2.47 -11.83
C PRO A 125 14.04 2.20 -12.70
N ALA A 126 14.99 2.40 -12.71
CA ALA A 126 16.09 1.91 -13.41
C ALA A 126 16.58 2.58 -14.52
N PRO A 127 17.00 2.75 -14.88
CA PRO A 127 17.29 3.29 -15.67
C PRO A 127 17.44 2.93 -16.62
N SER A 128 17.21 2.66 -16.60
CA SER A 128 17.24 2.68 -17.06
C SER A 128 16.65 3.06 -17.43
N GLU A 129 16.35 3.07 -17.56
CA GLU A 129 15.91 3.47 -17.65
C GLU A 129 15.36 4.39 -17.75
N ARG A 130 15.35 4.65 -18.04
CA ARG A 130 15.06 5.60 -17.95
C ARG A 130 15.15 6.47 -18.10
N THR A 131 15.42 6.50 -18.86
CA THR A 131 15.57 7.38 -18.93
C THR A 131 15.20 8.21 -19.00
N ASN A 132 15.22 8.18 -19.36
CA ASN A 132 14.96 8.96 -19.34
C ASN A 132 14.46 9.74 -19.41
N THR A 133 14.28 9.78 -19.65
CA THR A 133 13.94 10.44 -19.52
C THR A 133 13.47 11.13 -19.22
N ASN A 134 13.45 11.21 -19.69
CA ASN A 134 13.25 11.78 -19.25
C ASN A 134 12.88 12.12 -19.04
N THR A 135 12.83 12.02 -19.48
CA THR A 135 12.77 12.14 -19.16
C THR A 135 12.50 12.19 -18.92
#